data_0fd39c0f0008869abfdabcad7becc357
#
_entry.id   0fd39c0f0008869abfdabcad7becc357
#
_cell.length_a   1.000
_cell.length_b   1.000
_cell.length_c   1.000
_cell.angle_alpha   90.00
_cell.angle_beta   90.00
_cell.angle_gamma   90.00
#
_symmetry.space_group_name_H-M   'P 1'
#
loop_
_entity.id
_entity.type
_entity.pdbx_description
1 polymer ?
#
loop_
_entity_poly.entity_id
_entity_poly.type
_entity_poly.pdbx_seq_one_letter_code
_entity_poly.pdbx_strand_id
1 'polypeptide(L)'
;MMQKLYSLLTFCLLLSSVVMAVPNPGKPSSKYYEVRIYYPTPGKYAAIVDRFRQYTLKIFEKHGMENIGYWTPTDTTQKELIYILAYPSREARDASWKAFGSDPEWKAVVAKTEANGKLVDHVDQIFMTESDLSPTIKLQKKSPARTFELRTYTPAPGKLDDLLSRFRDHTLKLFTKHGMTHIGYWVTQEKDGGQPKLVYILAHPSEAEGKKHFDEFRKDPVWVKAKEESEKNGPLTTKVESIYMTPTDYSPIR
;
A
#
# COMPACT_ATOMS: atom_id res chain seq x y z
N MET A 1 -16.01 -26.64 83.07
CA MET A 1 -15.82 -27.57 81.92
C MET A 1 -16.10 -26.78 80.65
N MET A 2 -15.08 -26.16 80.07
CA MET A 2 -15.24 -25.25 78.92
C MET A 2 -14.65 -25.92 77.68
N GLN A 3 -15.51 -26.21 76.69
CA GLN A 3 -15.08 -26.71 75.39
C GLN A 3 -14.72 -25.52 74.51
N LYS A 4 -13.48 -25.51 74.02
CA LYS A 4 -13.01 -24.53 73.03
C LYS A 4 -13.34 -25.03 71.61
N LEU A 5 -14.19 -24.25 70.91
CA LEU A 5 -14.49 -24.47 69.50
C LEU A 5 -13.36 -23.82 68.65
N TYR A 6 -12.62 -24.62 67.86
CA TYR A 6 -11.70 -24.10 66.87
C TYR A 6 -12.42 -23.99 65.53
N SER A 7 -12.57 -22.75 65.04
CA SER A 7 -13.08 -22.45 63.70
C SER A 7 -11.92 -22.53 62.69
N LEU A 8 -12.02 -23.47 61.78
CA LEU A 8 -11.08 -23.64 60.66
C LEU A 8 -11.55 -22.74 59.51
N LEU A 9 -10.86 -21.60 59.26
CA LEU A 9 -11.06 -20.75 58.08
C LEU A 9 -10.31 -21.37 56.90
N THR A 10 -11.06 -21.97 55.98
CA THR A 10 -10.49 -22.45 54.69
C THR A 10 -10.38 -21.28 53.73
N PHE A 11 -9.16 -20.86 53.45
CA PHE A 11 -8.85 -19.80 52.48
C PHE A 11 -8.77 -20.43 51.10
N CYS A 12 -9.82 -20.27 50.28
CA CYS A 12 -9.79 -20.65 48.86
C CYS A 12 -9.00 -19.61 48.08
N LEU A 13 -7.77 -19.96 47.70
CA LEU A 13 -7.00 -19.19 46.70
C LEU A 13 -7.58 -19.49 45.30
N LEU A 14 -8.30 -18.54 44.74
CA LEU A 14 -8.67 -18.52 43.33
C LEU A 14 -7.41 -18.12 42.50
N LEU A 15 -6.70 -19.11 41.96
CA LEU A 15 -5.71 -18.87 40.91
C LEU A 15 -6.44 -18.50 39.64
N SER A 16 -6.48 -17.20 39.32
CA SER A 16 -6.84 -16.70 37.98
C SER A 16 -5.68 -17.00 37.02
N SER A 17 -5.80 -18.05 36.22
CA SER A 17 -4.90 -18.32 35.11
C SER A 17 -5.11 -17.25 34.03
N VAL A 18 -4.18 -16.31 33.93
CA VAL A 18 -4.05 -15.43 32.77
C VAL A 18 -3.61 -16.31 31.61
N VAL A 19 -4.54 -16.66 30.74
CA VAL A 19 -4.22 -17.28 29.44
C VAL A 19 -3.58 -16.18 28.58
N MET A 20 -2.24 -16.15 28.55
CA MET A 20 -1.51 -15.41 27.55
C MET A 20 -1.82 -16.06 26.20
N ALA A 21 -2.51 -15.32 25.31
CA ALA A 21 -2.69 -15.73 23.92
C ALA A 21 -1.30 -15.91 23.28
N VAL A 22 -0.94 -17.16 22.99
CA VAL A 22 0.27 -17.48 22.23
C VAL A 22 0.03 -16.95 20.81
N PRO A 23 0.91 -16.10 20.25
CA PRO A 23 0.78 -15.66 18.87
C PRO A 23 0.83 -16.89 17.95
N ASN A 24 -0.16 -16.98 17.06
CA ASN A 24 -0.24 -18.06 16.07
C ASN A 24 1.01 -17.97 15.13
N PRO A 25 1.90 -19.00 15.05
CA PRO A 25 3.14 -18.91 14.28
C PRO A 25 2.92 -19.16 12.78
N GLY A 26 1.89 -18.59 12.16
CA GLY A 26 1.48 -18.97 10.80
C GLY A 26 1.24 -17.86 9.80
N LYS A 27 1.24 -16.59 10.18
CA LYS A 27 1.14 -15.49 9.20
C LYS A 27 2.30 -14.50 9.50
N PRO A 28 3.21 -14.23 8.53
CA PRO A 28 4.14 -13.12 8.70
C PRO A 28 3.35 -11.87 9.05
N SER A 29 3.81 -11.09 10.03
CA SER A 29 3.18 -9.82 10.36
C SER A 29 3.01 -9.03 9.07
N SER A 30 1.77 -8.68 8.70
CA SER A 30 1.52 -7.93 7.49
C SER A 30 2.28 -6.60 7.59
N LYS A 31 3.20 -6.37 6.63
CA LYS A 31 3.93 -5.10 6.55
C LYS A 31 2.94 -3.93 6.48
N TYR A 32 3.36 -2.81 6.99
CA TYR A 32 2.67 -1.52 6.84
C TYR A 32 3.22 -0.80 5.63
N TYR A 33 2.35 -0.30 4.77
CA TYR A 33 2.74 0.37 3.52
C TYR A 33 2.26 1.81 3.50
N GLU A 34 2.98 2.64 2.77
CA GLU A 34 2.64 4.04 2.54
C GLU A 34 2.86 4.38 1.07
N VAL A 35 1.78 4.77 0.36
CA VAL A 35 1.90 5.46 -0.93
C VAL A 35 2.10 6.93 -0.63
N ARG A 36 3.04 7.55 -1.32
CA ARG A 36 3.24 9.00 -1.29
C ARG A 36 3.21 9.54 -2.71
N ILE A 37 2.43 10.59 -2.89
CA ILE A 37 2.35 11.33 -4.14
C ILE A 37 2.92 12.72 -3.88
N TYR A 38 4.05 13.00 -4.48
CA TYR A 38 4.74 14.28 -4.35
C TYR A 38 4.38 15.18 -5.50
N TYR A 39 3.83 16.34 -5.18
CA TYR A 39 3.53 17.41 -6.13
C TYR A 39 4.69 18.43 -6.09
N PRO A 40 5.49 18.50 -7.15
CA PRO A 40 6.61 19.43 -7.21
C PRO A 40 6.14 20.87 -7.28
N THR A 41 6.90 21.78 -6.67
CA THR A 41 6.79 23.21 -6.98
C THR A 41 6.97 23.43 -8.49
N PRO A 42 6.24 24.36 -9.14
CA PRO A 42 6.38 24.62 -10.57
C PRO A 42 7.85 24.75 -11.02
N GLY A 43 8.25 23.98 -12.05
CA GLY A 43 9.61 23.93 -12.57
C GLY A 43 10.60 23.07 -11.76
N LYS A 44 10.21 22.47 -10.64
CA LYS A 44 11.11 21.70 -9.76
C LYS A 44 11.04 20.17 -9.95
N TYR A 45 10.25 19.67 -10.89
CA TYR A 45 10.08 18.22 -11.11
C TYR A 45 11.40 17.47 -11.32
N ALA A 46 12.25 17.94 -12.24
CA ALA A 46 13.54 17.28 -12.50
C ALA A 46 14.43 17.26 -11.25
N ALA A 47 14.47 18.37 -10.50
CA ALA A 47 15.29 18.48 -9.30
C ALA A 47 14.82 17.51 -8.19
N ILE A 48 13.50 17.27 -8.05
CA ILE A 48 13.01 16.30 -7.07
C ILE A 48 13.34 14.85 -7.48
N VAL A 49 13.19 14.51 -8.77
CA VAL A 49 13.57 13.19 -9.31
C VAL A 49 15.05 12.92 -9.09
N ASP A 50 15.92 13.92 -9.35
CA ASP A 50 17.36 13.82 -9.13
C ASP A 50 17.73 13.70 -7.65
N ARG A 51 17.06 14.43 -6.75
CA ARG A 51 17.26 14.29 -5.30
C ARG A 51 16.96 12.87 -4.83
N PHE A 52 15.86 12.27 -5.32
CA PHE A 52 15.52 10.89 -5.01
C PHE A 52 16.59 9.92 -5.51
N ARG A 53 16.99 10.04 -6.77
CA ARG A 53 18.02 9.19 -7.41
C ARG A 53 19.36 9.25 -6.68
N GLN A 54 19.82 10.45 -6.32
CA GLN A 54 21.16 10.64 -5.79
C GLN A 54 21.27 10.38 -4.30
N TYR A 55 20.21 10.68 -3.51
CA TYR A 55 20.31 10.74 -2.06
C TYR A 55 19.16 10.02 -1.34
N THR A 56 17.88 10.30 -1.69
CA THR A 56 16.76 10.01 -0.81
C THR A 56 16.59 8.51 -0.56
N LEU A 57 16.71 7.67 -1.61
CA LEU A 57 16.52 6.21 -1.46
C LEU A 57 17.49 5.61 -0.44
N LYS A 58 18.78 6.00 -0.52
CA LYS A 58 19.80 5.49 0.40
C LYS A 58 19.56 5.91 1.84
N ILE A 59 19.11 7.17 2.02
CA ILE A 59 18.80 7.67 3.36
C ILE A 59 17.54 7.01 3.90
N PHE A 60 16.55 6.70 3.06
CA PHE A 60 15.39 5.89 3.46
C PHE A 60 15.81 4.51 3.96
N GLU A 61 16.65 3.79 3.22
CA GLU A 61 17.19 2.47 3.62
C GLU A 61 17.97 2.54 4.94
N LYS A 62 18.80 3.57 5.11
CA LYS A 62 19.54 3.85 6.37
C LYS A 62 18.61 3.93 7.58
N HIS A 63 17.38 4.42 7.40
CA HIS A 63 16.39 4.56 8.44
C HIS A 63 15.32 3.44 8.45
N GLY A 64 15.60 2.29 7.81
CA GLY A 64 14.74 1.11 7.87
C GLY A 64 13.46 1.21 7.04
N MET A 65 13.39 2.14 6.08
CA MET A 65 12.31 2.22 5.11
C MET A 65 12.63 1.33 3.92
N GLU A 66 11.76 0.37 3.61
CA GLU A 66 11.94 -0.50 2.44
C GLU A 66 11.40 0.19 1.19
N ASN A 67 12.27 0.41 0.20
CA ASN A 67 11.91 0.99 -1.09
C ASN A 67 11.21 -0.05 -1.97
N ILE A 68 9.91 0.10 -2.23
CA ILE A 68 9.14 -0.82 -3.08
C ILE A 68 9.18 -0.41 -4.54
N GLY A 69 8.87 0.84 -4.85
CA GLY A 69 8.90 1.34 -6.22
C GLY A 69 8.67 2.83 -6.32
N TYR A 70 9.10 3.40 -7.47
CA TYR A 70 9.06 4.83 -7.77
C TYR A 70 8.62 5.02 -9.22
N TRP A 71 7.59 5.83 -9.42
CA TRP A 71 6.97 6.03 -10.71
C TRP A 71 6.60 7.49 -10.95
N THR A 72 6.38 7.81 -12.21
CA THR A 72 5.79 9.06 -12.66
C THR A 72 4.59 8.75 -13.55
N PRO A 73 3.52 9.56 -13.58
CA PRO A 73 2.42 9.36 -14.51
C PRO A 73 2.91 9.27 -15.96
N THR A 74 2.25 8.44 -16.77
CA THR A 74 2.48 8.38 -18.21
C THR A 74 1.98 9.65 -18.91
N ASP A 75 0.95 10.30 -18.36
CA ASP A 75 0.52 11.62 -18.77
C ASP A 75 1.59 12.66 -18.37
N THR A 76 2.34 13.12 -19.35
CA THR A 76 3.45 14.06 -19.16
C THR A 76 3.04 15.47 -18.73
N THR A 77 1.74 15.78 -18.71
CA THR A 77 1.22 17.03 -18.13
C THR A 77 1.18 16.96 -16.62
N GLN A 78 1.05 15.77 -16.06
CA GLN A 78 1.12 15.47 -14.63
C GLN A 78 2.59 15.28 -14.23
N LYS A 79 3.06 16.07 -13.28
CA LYS A 79 4.47 16.10 -12.86
C LYS A 79 4.63 15.57 -11.42
N GLU A 80 3.90 14.52 -11.07
CA GLU A 80 4.00 13.90 -9.75
C GLU A 80 5.13 12.84 -9.71
N LEU A 81 5.70 12.67 -8.52
CA LEU A 81 6.50 11.50 -8.18
C LEU A 81 5.70 10.64 -7.22
N ILE A 82 5.33 9.44 -7.67
CA ILE A 82 4.54 8.46 -6.91
C ILE A 82 5.47 7.36 -6.43
N TYR A 83 5.43 7.03 -5.13
CA TYR A 83 6.26 5.95 -4.62
C TYR A 83 5.62 5.21 -3.46
N ILE A 84 6.07 3.98 -3.22
CA ILE A 84 5.64 3.12 -2.13
C ILE A 84 6.82 2.75 -1.27
N LEU A 85 6.64 2.93 0.05
CA LEU A 85 7.53 2.42 1.08
C LEU A 85 6.81 1.34 1.90
N ALA A 86 7.58 0.40 2.44
CA ALA A 86 7.08 -0.58 3.39
C ALA A 86 7.88 -0.55 4.69
N TYR A 87 7.20 -0.96 5.78
CA TYR A 87 7.72 -0.95 7.14
C TYR A 87 7.23 -2.20 7.88
N PRO A 88 7.93 -2.64 8.93
CA PRO A 88 7.46 -3.74 9.77
C PRO A 88 6.12 -3.46 10.46
N SER A 89 5.86 -2.20 10.86
CA SER A 89 4.62 -1.75 11.49
C SER A 89 4.42 -0.23 11.33
N ARG A 90 3.28 0.27 11.77
CA ARG A 90 3.00 1.71 11.82
C ARG A 90 3.96 2.45 12.76
N GLU A 91 4.24 1.89 13.91
CA GLU A 91 5.18 2.45 14.90
C GLU A 91 6.61 2.53 14.33
N ALA A 92 7.03 1.46 13.62
CA ALA A 92 8.32 1.46 12.92
C ALA A 92 8.37 2.55 11.84
N ARG A 93 7.28 2.73 11.07
CA ARG A 93 7.14 3.84 10.10
C ARG A 93 7.34 5.20 10.77
N ASP A 94 6.64 5.46 11.88
CA ASP A 94 6.69 6.75 12.57
C ASP A 94 8.10 7.02 13.15
N ALA A 95 8.74 6.00 13.71
CA ALA A 95 10.14 6.07 14.18
C ALA A 95 11.12 6.35 13.02
N SER A 96 10.95 5.68 11.89
CA SER A 96 11.80 5.87 10.70
C SER A 96 11.70 7.29 10.14
N TRP A 97 10.51 7.84 10.02
CA TRP A 97 10.32 9.22 9.55
C TRP A 97 10.88 10.26 10.52
N LYS A 98 10.74 10.03 11.83
CA LYS A 98 11.34 10.90 12.84
C LYS A 98 12.86 10.88 12.75
N ALA A 99 13.47 9.70 12.62
CA ALA A 99 14.92 9.55 12.48
C ALA A 99 15.43 10.19 11.17
N PHE A 100 14.76 9.93 10.03
CA PHE A 100 15.06 10.54 8.75
C PHE A 100 15.02 12.07 8.79
N GLY A 101 13.96 12.65 9.35
CA GLY A 101 13.82 14.12 9.45
C GLY A 101 14.88 14.77 10.37
N SER A 102 15.47 14.01 11.29
CA SER A 102 16.52 14.48 12.21
C SER A 102 17.93 14.27 11.65
N ASP A 103 18.09 13.46 10.60
CA ASP A 103 19.38 13.06 10.03
C ASP A 103 20.16 14.27 9.50
N PRO A 104 21.40 14.52 9.99
CA PRO A 104 22.25 15.60 9.47
C PRO A 104 22.53 15.50 7.99
N GLU A 105 22.69 14.26 7.45
CA GLU A 105 22.91 14.04 6.03
C GLU A 105 21.69 14.49 5.23
N TRP A 106 20.47 14.11 5.66
CA TRP A 106 19.24 14.58 5.02
C TRP A 106 19.11 16.10 5.06
N LYS A 107 19.40 16.73 6.21
CA LYS A 107 19.35 18.19 6.34
C LYS A 107 20.33 18.88 5.38
N ALA A 108 21.54 18.34 5.21
CA ALA A 108 22.52 18.86 4.27
C ALA A 108 22.03 18.70 2.81
N VAL A 109 21.40 17.56 2.47
CA VAL A 109 20.80 17.34 1.14
C VAL A 109 19.69 18.36 0.88
N VAL A 110 18.79 18.60 1.83
CA VAL A 110 17.72 19.60 1.70
C VAL A 110 18.32 20.99 1.50
N ALA A 111 19.27 21.41 2.33
CA ALA A 111 19.93 22.71 2.21
C ALA A 111 20.57 22.92 0.85
N LYS A 112 21.24 21.87 0.30
CA LYS A 112 21.84 21.88 -1.03
C LYS A 112 20.82 21.96 -2.16
N THR A 113 19.78 21.10 -2.10
CA THR A 113 18.84 20.94 -3.21
C THR A 113 17.73 21.99 -3.23
N GLU A 114 17.47 22.63 -2.11
CA GLU A 114 16.46 23.70 -1.95
C GLU A 114 17.09 25.12 -1.80
N ALA A 115 18.39 25.27 -2.09
CA ALA A 115 19.06 26.57 -2.08
C ALA A 115 18.37 27.63 -2.98
N ASN A 116 17.72 27.17 -4.06
CA ASN A 116 16.95 28.01 -4.99
C ASN A 116 15.42 27.82 -4.82
N GLY A 117 14.97 27.55 -3.60
CA GLY A 117 13.56 27.39 -3.25
C GLY A 117 13.12 25.95 -3.08
N LYS A 118 11.98 25.79 -2.41
CA LYS A 118 11.36 24.53 -2.06
C LYS A 118 11.08 23.64 -3.30
N LEU A 119 11.40 22.36 -3.23
CA LEU A 119 11.16 21.42 -4.33
C LEU A 119 9.75 20.85 -4.34
N VAL A 120 9.14 20.65 -3.19
CA VAL A 120 7.84 19.99 -3.02
C VAL A 120 6.81 21.01 -2.58
N ASP A 121 5.71 21.12 -3.31
CA ASP A 121 4.58 21.97 -2.91
C ASP A 121 3.78 21.28 -1.80
N HIS A 122 3.23 20.10 -2.08
CA HIS A 122 2.52 19.29 -1.10
C HIS A 122 2.70 17.78 -1.35
N VAL A 123 2.23 16.95 -0.42
CA VAL A 123 2.35 15.49 -0.46
C VAL A 123 1.04 14.86 -0.01
N ASP A 124 0.48 14.02 -0.86
CA ASP A 124 -0.59 13.12 -0.47
C ASP A 124 -0.02 11.80 0.07
N GLN A 125 -0.70 11.24 1.07
CA GLN A 125 -0.29 10.03 1.76
C GLN A 125 -1.47 9.06 1.87
N ILE A 126 -1.24 7.80 1.49
CA ILE A 126 -2.20 6.72 1.67
C ILE A 126 -1.54 5.64 2.51
N PHE A 127 -2.07 5.39 3.69
CA PHE A 127 -1.60 4.34 4.58
C PHE A 127 -2.36 3.05 4.34
N MET A 128 -1.66 1.92 4.31
CA MET A 128 -2.24 0.65 3.87
C MET A 128 -1.63 -0.53 4.61
N THR A 129 -2.40 -1.61 4.72
CA THR A 129 -1.91 -2.94 5.07
C THR A 129 -2.14 -3.90 3.90
N GLU A 130 -1.29 -4.92 3.81
CA GLU A 130 -1.38 -5.92 2.76
C GLU A 130 -2.68 -6.71 2.88
N SER A 131 -3.40 -6.85 1.75
CA SER A 131 -4.57 -7.72 1.65
C SER A 131 -4.15 -9.17 1.41
N ASP A 132 -5.00 -10.13 1.77
CA ASP A 132 -4.85 -11.54 1.44
C ASP A 132 -4.88 -11.83 -0.08
N LEU A 133 -5.32 -10.86 -0.88
CA LEU A 133 -5.27 -10.89 -2.34
C LEU A 133 -3.84 -10.68 -2.89
N SER A 134 -2.95 -10.13 -2.09
CA SER A 134 -1.62 -9.71 -2.54
C SER A 134 -0.70 -10.90 -2.79
N PRO A 135 -0.04 -11.00 -3.95
CA PRO A 135 1.06 -11.93 -4.12
C PRO A 135 2.28 -11.41 -3.33
N THR A 136 3.27 -12.26 -3.11
CA THR A 136 4.57 -11.79 -2.64
C THR A 136 5.16 -10.77 -3.61
N ILE A 137 5.40 -9.55 -3.15
CA ILE A 137 5.96 -8.47 -3.99
C ILE A 137 7.40 -8.82 -4.34
N LYS A 138 7.67 -8.93 -5.64
CA LYS A 138 9.01 -9.22 -6.16
C LYS A 138 9.62 -7.95 -6.74
N LEU A 139 10.69 -7.46 -6.11
CA LEU A 139 11.45 -6.32 -6.60
C LEU A 139 12.31 -6.76 -7.80
N GLN A 140 11.73 -6.68 -9.00
CA GLN A 140 12.39 -7.12 -10.24
C GLN A 140 12.49 -5.99 -11.25
N LYS A 141 13.69 -5.80 -11.79
CA LYS A 141 13.93 -4.92 -12.92
C LYS A 141 13.82 -5.73 -14.21
N LYS A 142 12.81 -5.44 -15.04
CA LYS A 142 12.63 -6.05 -16.37
C LYS A 142 13.11 -5.11 -17.47
N SER A 143 13.54 -5.71 -18.59
CA SER A 143 13.89 -4.97 -19.81
C SER A 143 13.14 -5.60 -20.99
N PRO A 144 12.33 -4.84 -21.75
CA PRO A 144 11.99 -3.42 -21.51
C PRO A 144 11.24 -3.20 -20.20
N ALA A 145 11.29 -1.97 -19.66
CA ALA A 145 10.53 -1.59 -18.49
C ALA A 145 9.02 -1.68 -18.78
N ARG A 146 8.27 -2.15 -17.77
CA ARG A 146 6.81 -2.25 -17.85
C ARG A 146 6.15 -0.90 -17.55
N THR A 147 4.90 -0.75 -18.00
CA THR A 147 3.98 0.28 -17.51
C THR A 147 3.21 -0.26 -16.31
N PHE A 148 3.07 0.53 -15.28
CA PHE A 148 2.33 0.18 -14.07
C PHE A 148 1.02 0.95 -14.02
N GLU A 149 0.02 0.39 -13.36
CA GLU A 149 -1.29 1.03 -13.16
C GLU A 149 -1.66 0.95 -11.68
N LEU A 150 -1.68 2.10 -11.01
CA LEU A 150 -2.20 2.24 -9.65
C LEU A 150 -3.70 2.45 -9.72
N ARG A 151 -4.45 1.59 -9.04
CA ARG A 151 -5.91 1.66 -8.98
C ARG A 151 -6.39 1.77 -7.55
N THR A 152 -7.36 2.66 -7.34
CA THR A 152 -8.02 2.86 -6.06
C THR A 152 -9.52 2.67 -6.22
N TYR A 153 -10.07 1.70 -5.50
CA TYR A 153 -11.51 1.41 -5.48
C TYR A 153 -12.10 1.85 -4.16
N THR A 154 -13.03 2.80 -4.21
CA THR A 154 -13.83 3.20 -3.05
C THR A 154 -15.07 2.29 -3.00
N PRO A 155 -15.19 1.38 -2.02
CA PRO A 155 -16.36 0.53 -1.90
C PRO A 155 -17.62 1.35 -1.61
N ALA A 156 -18.81 0.84 -1.95
CA ALA A 156 -20.04 1.34 -1.38
C ALA A 156 -20.08 1.06 0.13
N PRO A 157 -20.85 1.81 0.94
CA PRO A 157 -20.89 1.63 2.39
C PRO A 157 -21.14 0.18 2.79
N GLY A 158 -20.24 -0.40 3.61
CA GLY A 158 -20.28 -1.79 4.06
C GLY A 158 -19.95 -2.87 3.02
N LYS A 159 -19.48 -2.49 1.81
CA LYS A 159 -19.27 -3.41 0.68
C LYS A 159 -17.80 -3.80 0.44
N LEU A 160 -16.89 -3.47 1.36
CA LEU A 160 -15.47 -3.85 1.19
C LEU A 160 -15.28 -5.37 1.11
N ASP A 161 -15.88 -6.13 2.03
CA ASP A 161 -15.71 -7.59 2.09
C ASP A 161 -16.31 -8.28 0.85
N ASP A 162 -17.48 -7.81 0.37
CA ASP A 162 -18.08 -8.29 -0.86
C ASP A 162 -17.15 -8.00 -2.08
N LEU A 163 -16.54 -6.81 -2.11
CA LEU A 163 -15.56 -6.43 -3.13
C LEU A 163 -14.33 -7.34 -3.11
N LEU A 164 -13.75 -7.57 -1.93
CA LEU A 164 -12.58 -8.46 -1.76
C LEU A 164 -12.92 -9.90 -2.15
N SER A 165 -14.12 -10.40 -1.80
CA SER A 165 -14.58 -11.73 -2.22
C SER A 165 -14.69 -11.84 -3.74
N ARG A 166 -15.28 -10.85 -4.42
CA ARG A 166 -15.32 -10.82 -5.89
C ARG A 166 -13.91 -10.83 -6.51
N PHE A 167 -12.97 -10.10 -5.91
CA PHE A 167 -11.57 -10.13 -6.38
C PHE A 167 -10.97 -11.52 -6.21
N ARG A 168 -11.12 -12.14 -5.06
CA ARG A 168 -10.57 -13.46 -4.74
C ARG A 168 -11.15 -14.56 -5.62
N ASP A 169 -12.46 -14.57 -5.78
CA ASP A 169 -13.15 -15.67 -6.43
C ASP A 169 -13.11 -15.59 -7.95
N HIS A 170 -13.05 -14.39 -8.51
CA HIS A 170 -13.17 -14.16 -9.97
C HIS A 170 -12.09 -13.25 -10.54
N THR A 171 -11.88 -12.04 -9.97
CA THR A 171 -11.14 -10.96 -10.64
C THR A 171 -9.68 -11.30 -10.86
N LEU A 172 -8.99 -11.87 -9.85
CA LEU A 172 -7.56 -12.18 -9.95
C LEU A 172 -7.25 -13.15 -11.09
N LYS A 173 -8.05 -14.22 -11.22
CA LYS A 173 -7.90 -15.21 -12.31
C LYS A 173 -8.14 -14.58 -13.67
N LEU A 174 -9.15 -13.73 -13.77
CA LEU A 174 -9.51 -13.06 -15.01
C LEU A 174 -8.47 -11.99 -15.40
N PHE A 175 -7.91 -11.26 -14.47
CA PHE A 175 -6.80 -10.35 -14.73
C PHE A 175 -5.60 -11.11 -15.32
N THR A 176 -5.23 -12.26 -14.72
CA THR A 176 -4.16 -13.13 -15.27
C THR A 176 -4.51 -13.63 -16.68
N LYS A 177 -5.75 -14.09 -16.89
CA LYS A 177 -6.24 -14.55 -18.21
C LYS A 177 -6.07 -13.49 -19.29
N HIS A 178 -6.33 -12.22 -18.95
CA HIS A 178 -6.23 -11.09 -19.86
C HIS A 178 -4.86 -10.38 -19.81
N GLY A 179 -3.79 -11.08 -19.39
CA GLY A 179 -2.41 -10.60 -19.53
C GLY A 179 -1.96 -9.56 -18.50
N MET A 180 -2.75 -9.26 -17.48
CA MET A 180 -2.39 -8.31 -16.42
C MET A 180 -1.49 -8.98 -15.38
N THR A 181 -0.38 -8.36 -15.04
CA THR A 181 0.55 -8.86 -14.01
C THR A 181 0.24 -8.24 -12.67
N HIS A 182 -0.03 -9.05 -11.66
CA HIS A 182 -0.27 -8.60 -10.28
C HIS A 182 1.03 -8.16 -9.62
N ILE A 183 1.03 -6.99 -8.97
CA ILE A 183 2.16 -6.47 -8.20
C ILE A 183 1.85 -6.51 -6.70
N GLY A 184 0.73 -5.96 -6.27
CA GLY A 184 0.31 -5.96 -4.88
C GLY A 184 -1.09 -5.42 -4.71
N TYR A 185 -1.74 -5.82 -3.60
CA TYR A 185 -3.10 -5.44 -3.21
C TYR A 185 -3.12 -5.07 -1.73
N TRP A 186 -3.72 -3.92 -1.41
CA TRP A 186 -3.75 -3.38 -0.06
C TRP A 186 -5.12 -2.84 0.29
N VAL A 187 -5.41 -2.80 1.58
CA VAL A 187 -6.56 -2.10 2.13
C VAL A 187 -6.05 -0.87 2.88
N THR A 188 -6.66 0.29 2.60
CA THR A 188 -6.25 1.54 3.24
C THR A 188 -6.58 1.54 4.72
N GLN A 189 -5.74 2.25 5.48
CA GLN A 189 -5.94 2.53 6.91
C GLN A 189 -6.39 3.97 7.03
N GLU A 190 -7.70 4.19 6.96
CA GLU A 190 -8.28 5.53 7.01
C GLU A 190 -8.11 6.13 8.40
N LYS A 191 -7.80 7.42 8.45
CA LYS A 191 -7.86 8.21 9.67
C LYS A 191 -9.33 8.50 9.99
N ASP A 192 -9.65 8.65 11.27
CA ASP A 192 -10.95 9.11 11.76
C ASP A 192 -12.15 8.23 11.39
N GLY A 193 -11.93 6.90 11.19
CA GLY A 193 -13.01 5.95 10.92
C GLY A 193 -13.60 6.04 9.52
N GLY A 194 -12.89 6.66 8.58
CA GLY A 194 -13.25 6.65 7.16
C GLY A 194 -13.36 5.23 6.60
N GLN A 195 -14.12 5.09 5.51
CA GLN A 195 -14.32 3.79 4.88
C GLN A 195 -13.04 3.32 4.17
N PRO A 196 -12.49 2.13 4.54
CA PRO A 196 -11.31 1.60 3.87
C PRO A 196 -11.54 1.36 2.37
N LYS A 197 -10.48 1.57 1.57
CA LYS A 197 -10.47 1.39 0.12
C LYS A 197 -9.57 0.23 -0.26
N LEU A 198 -9.87 -0.39 -1.40
CA LEU A 198 -8.96 -1.35 -2.04
C LEU A 198 -8.02 -0.59 -2.97
N VAL A 199 -6.71 -0.68 -2.71
CA VAL A 199 -5.65 -0.13 -3.56
C VAL A 199 -4.85 -1.29 -4.14
N TYR A 200 -4.53 -1.24 -5.44
CA TYR A 200 -3.69 -2.26 -6.04
C TYR A 200 -2.88 -1.73 -7.21
N ILE A 201 -1.81 -2.44 -7.53
CA ILE A 201 -0.96 -2.16 -8.70
C ILE A 201 -0.93 -3.38 -9.61
N LEU A 202 -1.17 -3.11 -10.89
CA LEU A 202 -0.93 -4.03 -11.99
C LEU A 202 0.26 -3.55 -12.82
N ALA A 203 0.87 -4.47 -13.57
CA ALA A 203 1.86 -4.12 -14.58
C ALA A 203 1.45 -4.70 -15.95
N HIS A 204 1.73 -3.92 -16.98
CA HIS A 204 1.42 -4.18 -18.38
C HIS A 204 2.66 -3.97 -19.26
N PRO A 205 2.73 -4.56 -20.45
CA PRO A 205 3.80 -4.27 -21.41
C PRO A 205 3.85 -2.78 -21.78
N SER A 206 2.69 -2.14 -21.93
CA SER A 206 2.51 -0.71 -22.20
C SER A 206 1.16 -0.23 -21.70
N GLU A 207 0.93 1.09 -21.67
CA GLU A 207 -0.37 1.68 -21.35
C GLU A 207 -1.46 1.25 -22.35
N ALA A 208 -1.12 1.19 -23.65
CA ALA A 208 -2.04 0.75 -24.68
C ALA A 208 -2.48 -0.71 -24.48
N GLU A 209 -1.54 -1.60 -24.14
CA GLU A 209 -1.88 -2.98 -23.80
C GLU A 209 -2.69 -3.06 -22.50
N GLY A 210 -2.39 -2.25 -21.50
CA GLY A 210 -3.18 -2.19 -20.27
C GLY A 210 -4.64 -1.81 -20.53
N LYS A 211 -4.87 -0.79 -21.35
CA LYS A 211 -6.24 -0.38 -21.76
C LYS A 211 -6.95 -1.51 -22.51
N LYS A 212 -6.27 -2.17 -23.45
CA LYS A 212 -6.80 -3.32 -24.19
C LYS A 212 -7.15 -4.49 -23.28
N HIS A 213 -6.26 -4.87 -22.34
CA HIS A 213 -6.51 -5.92 -21.37
C HIS A 213 -7.78 -5.67 -20.54
N PHE A 214 -7.98 -4.42 -20.10
CA PHE A 214 -9.20 -4.06 -19.38
C PHE A 214 -10.44 -4.06 -20.27
N ASP A 215 -10.33 -3.67 -21.55
CA ASP A 215 -11.46 -3.73 -22.49
C ASP A 215 -11.89 -5.18 -22.75
N GLU A 216 -10.95 -6.10 -22.90
CA GLU A 216 -11.20 -7.52 -23.06
C GLU A 216 -11.78 -8.15 -21.77
N PHE A 217 -11.19 -7.82 -20.63
CA PHE A 217 -11.69 -8.24 -19.31
C PHE A 217 -13.14 -7.82 -19.08
N ARG A 218 -13.49 -6.57 -19.38
CA ARG A 218 -14.87 -6.06 -19.18
C ARG A 218 -15.90 -6.77 -20.03
N LYS A 219 -15.50 -7.34 -21.18
CA LYS A 219 -16.35 -8.10 -22.12
C LYS A 219 -16.35 -9.61 -21.82
N ASP A 220 -15.50 -10.09 -20.93
CA ASP A 220 -15.45 -11.52 -20.60
C ASP A 220 -16.77 -11.97 -19.96
N PRO A 221 -17.47 -12.98 -20.52
CA PRO A 221 -18.77 -13.41 -20.01
C PRO A 221 -18.72 -13.92 -18.58
N VAL A 222 -17.58 -14.46 -18.13
CA VAL A 222 -17.40 -14.89 -16.73
C VAL A 222 -17.35 -13.68 -15.82
N TRP A 223 -16.67 -12.61 -16.25
CA TRP A 223 -16.67 -11.33 -15.51
C TRP A 223 -18.06 -10.69 -15.47
N VAL A 224 -18.74 -10.59 -16.60
CA VAL A 224 -20.09 -10.00 -16.70
C VAL A 224 -21.02 -10.69 -15.70
N LYS A 225 -21.07 -12.03 -15.71
CA LYS A 225 -21.88 -12.81 -14.78
C LYS A 225 -21.48 -12.58 -13.32
N ALA A 226 -20.19 -12.63 -12.99
CA ALA A 226 -19.70 -12.43 -11.63
C ALA A 226 -20.04 -11.02 -11.11
N LYS A 227 -19.92 -10.00 -11.96
CA LYS A 227 -20.29 -8.63 -11.64
C LYS A 227 -21.79 -8.53 -11.37
N GLU A 228 -22.65 -9.02 -12.26
CA GLU A 228 -24.11 -9.01 -12.10
C GLU A 228 -24.54 -9.72 -10.81
N GLU A 229 -23.98 -10.89 -10.52
CA GLU A 229 -24.30 -11.64 -9.31
C GLU A 229 -23.88 -10.89 -8.03
N SER A 230 -22.68 -10.34 -8.01
CA SER A 230 -22.17 -9.62 -6.83
C SER A 230 -22.84 -8.26 -6.61
N GLU A 231 -23.44 -7.67 -7.64
CA GLU A 231 -24.10 -6.36 -7.58
C GLU A 231 -25.64 -6.43 -7.58
N LYS A 232 -26.24 -7.62 -7.38
CA LYS A 232 -27.71 -7.79 -7.25
C LYS A 232 -28.34 -6.88 -6.20
N ASN A 233 -27.60 -6.61 -5.12
CA ASN A 233 -28.04 -5.75 -4.00
C ASN A 233 -27.37 -4.36 -4.05
N GLY A 234 -27.08 -3.86 -5.24
CA GLY A 234 -26.46 -2.57 -5.48
C GLY A 234 -24.96 -2.66 -5.81
N PRO A 235 -24.37 -1.54 -6.27
CA PRO A 235 -22.98 -1.52 -6.70
C PRO A 235 -22.02 -1.81 -5.54
N LEU A 236 -20.92 -2.50 -5.80
CA LEU A 236 -19.88 -2.73 -4.81
C LEU A 236 -18.93 -1.53 -4.66
N THR A 237 -18.86 -0.65 -5.65
CA THR A 237 -17.96 0.51 -5.64
C THR A 237 -18.71 1.79 -6.02
N THR A 238 -18.38 2.88 -5.35
CA THR A 238 -18.88 4.23 -5.66
C THR A 238 -17.92 5.01 -6.56
N LYS A 239 -16.63 4.70 -6.51
CA LYS A 239 -15.59 5.36 -7.30
C LYS A 239 -14.46 4.39 -7.65
N VAL A 240 -13.94 4.54 -8.86
CA VAL A 240 -12.72 3.84 -9.33
C VAL A 240 -11.79 4.87 -9.93
N GLU A 241 -10.58 4.95 -9.38
CA GLU A 241 -9.52 5.82 -9.88
C GLU A 241 -8.39 4.96 -10.45
N SER A 242 -7.74 5.44 -11.49
CA SER A 242 -6.64 4.74 -12.16
C SER A 242 -5.61 5.74 -12.66
N ILE A 243 -4.33 5.44 -12.40
CA ILE A 243 -3.18 6.22 -12.88
C ILE A 243 -2.21 5.25 -13.55
N TYR A 244 -1.98 5.43 -14.85
CA TYR A 244 -0.87 4.75 -15.54
C TYR A 244 0.45 5.44 -15.24
N MET A 245 1.50 4.64 -14.99
CA MET A 245 2.76 5.12 -14.47
C MET A 245 3.95 4.45 -15.18
N THR A 246 4.98 5.24 -15.45
CA THR A 246 6.30 4.76 -15.89
C THR A 246 7.25 4.68 -14.70
N PRO A 247 7.98 3.57 -14.50
CA PRO A 247 8.94 3.48 -13.41
C PRO A 247 10.14 4.40 -13.67
N THR A 248 10.65 5.05 -12.62
CA THR A 248 11.90 5.79 -12.70
C THR A 248 13.08 4.84 -12.93
N ASP A 249 14.21 5.36 -13.43
CA ASP A 249 15.42 4.58 -13.67
C ASP A 249 16.05 3.99 -12.40
N TYR A 250 15.76 4.57 -11.23
CA TYR A 250 16.21 4.09 -9.93
C TYR A 250 15.16 3.24 -9.19
N SER A 251 13.96 3.05 -9.75
CA SER A 251 12.93 2.20 -9.11
C SER A 251 13.42 0.76 -8.90
N PRO A 252 13.25 0.15 -7.71
CA PRO A 252 13.57 -1.25 -7.47
C PRO A 252 12.75 -2.21 -8.34
N ILE A 253 11.55 -1.81 -8.74
CA ILE A 253 10.65 -2.57 -9.62
C ILE A 253 10.44 -1.81 -10.93
N ARG A 254 10.69 -2.50 -12.06
CA ARG A 254 10.54 -1.93 -13.41
C ARG A 254 9.97 -2.95 -14.39
#